data_27535f681350e2bd8959c4b8c17689db
#
_entry.id   27535f681350e2bd8959c4b8c17689db
#
_cell.length_a   1.000
_cell.length_b   1.000
_cell.length_c   1.000
_cell.angle_alpha   90.00
_cell.angle_beta   90.00
_cell.angle_gamma   90.00
#
_symmetry.space_group_name_H-M   'P 1'
#
loop_
_entity.id
_entity.type
_entity.pdbx_description
1 polymer ?
#
loop_
_entity_poly.entity_id
_entity_poly.type
_entity_poly.pdbx_seq_one_letter_code
_entity_poly.pdbx_strand_id
1 'polypeptide(L)'
;MSNEEELILDYYAQAYRLEMFSYRMMGKLLETDNVHNRLKKNNITELYIYGGGYLGVQLYNVVKPYVDVKAIVDKSGNLSVNVKGIPVISLDKLRTVYKNEKIIITPIKYYKMIKKELVEFINEDNILYLGEFLEGVI
;
A
#
# COMPACT_ATOMS: atom_id res chain seq x y z
N MET A 1 36.04 13.14 -5.81
CA MET A 1 34.59 13.41 -6.02
C MET A 1 34.16 14.50 -5.06
N SER A 2 33.44 15.51 -5.52
CA SER A 2 32.91 16.57 -4.66
C SER A 2 31.75 16.07 -3.82
N ASN A 3 31.42 16.80 -2.74
CA ASN A 3 30.24 16.48 -1.91
C ASN A 3 28.94 16.53 -2.72
N GLU A 4 28.85 17.47 -3.67
CA GLU A 4 27.68 17.56 -4.56
C GLU A 4 27.53 16.33 -5.45
N GLU A 5 28.64 15.86 -6.02
CA GLU A 5 28.64 14.66 -6.86
C GLU A 5 28.24 13.42 -6.06
N GLU A 6 28.71 13.28 -4.83
CA GLU A 6 28.33 12.19 -3.95
C GLU A 6 26.84 12.21 -3.62
N LEU A 7 26.27 13.38 -3.33
CA LEU A 7 24.85 13.51 -3.04
C LEU A 7 23.98 13.15 -4.25
N ILE A 8 24.42 13.53 -5.45
CA ILE A 8 23.70 13.19 -6.70
C ILE A 8 23.72 11.68 -6.92
N LEU A 9 24.88 11.03 -6.74
CA LEU A 9 25.01 9.58 -6.88
C LEU A 9 24.15 8.83 -5.88
N ASP A 10 24.12 9.30 -4.63
CA ASP A 10 23.27 8.71 -3.58
C ASP A 10 21.79 8.82 -3.92
N TYR A 11 21.36 9.96 -4.47
CA TYR A 11 19.99 10.15 -4.93
C TYR A 11 19.60 9.15 -6.01
N TYR A 12 20.45 8.99 -7.05
CA TYR A 12 20.18 8.04 -8.12
C TYR A 12 20.17 6.61 -7.63
N ALA A 13 21.10 6.25 -6.74
CA ALA A 13 21.13 4.90 -6.16
C ALA A 13 19.85 4.60 -5.38
N GLN A 14 19.35 5.57 -4.62
CA GLN A 14 18.11 5.45 -3.87
C GLN A 14 16.90 5.31 -4.78
N ALA A 15 16.82 6.14 -5.83
CA ALA A 15 15.75 6.07 -6.82
C ALA A 15 15.73 4.72 -7.53
N TYR A 16 16.90 4.22 -7.91
CA TYR A 16 17.04 2.91 -8.55
C TYR A 16 16.54 1.79 -7.64
N ARG A 17 16.90 1.80 -6.35
CA ARG A 17 16.46 0.78 -5.39
C ARG A 17 14.95 0.79 -5.22
N LEU A 18 14.34 1.96 -5.14
CA LEU A 18 12.88 2.09 -5.04
C LEU A 18 12.19 1.56 -6.29
N GLU A 19 12.73 1.86 -7.46
CA GLU A 19 12.18 1.36 -8.73
C GLU A 19 12.28 -0.17 -8.79
N MET A 20 13.43 -0.75 -8.47
CA MET A 20 13.61 -2.20 -8.45
C MET A 20 12.70 -2.88 -7.43
N PHE A 21 12.50 -2.26 -6.27
CA PHE A 21 11.57 -2.77 -5.28
C PHE A 21 10.13 -2.75 -5.79
N SER A 22 9.73 -1.71 -6.51
CA SER A 22 8.41 -1.63 -7.13
C SER A 22 8.19 -2.74 -8.15
N TYR A 23 9.17 -3.01 -9.01
CA TYR A 23 9.09 -4.14 -9.95
C TYR A 23 8.93 -5.47 -9.24
N ARG A 24 9.69 -5.67 -8.16
CA ARG A 24 9.59 -6.89 -7.35
C ARG A 24 8.18 -7.05 -6.76
N MET A 25 7.63 -5.98 -6.22
CA MET A 25 6.27 -6.02 -5.66
C MET A 25 5.24 -6.31 -6.73
N MET A 26 5.38 -5.72 -7.93
CA MET A 26 4.49 -6.01 -9.05
C MET A 26 4.54 -7.49 -9.44
N GLY A 27 5.75 -8.06 -9.52
CA GLY A 27 5.91 -9.50 -9.77
C GLY A 27 5.19 -10.36 -8.74
N LYS A 28 5.32 -10.01 -7.47
CA LYS A 28 4.64 -10.70 -6.37
C LYS A 28 3.12 -10.58 -6.47
N LEU A 29 2.61 -9.42 -6.86
CA LEU A 29 1.16 -9.22 -7.05
C LEU A 29 0.59 -10.09 -8.15
N LEU A 30 1.38 -10.42 -9.18
CA LEU A 30 0.95 -11.31 -10.25
C LEU A 30 0.84 -12.78 -9.81
N GLU A 31 1.44 -13.14 -8.68
CA GLU A 31 1.30 -14.47 -8.07
C GLU A 31 -0.02 -14.53 -7.29
N THR A 32 -1.15 -14.53 -7.98
CA THR A 32 -2.48 -14.35 -7.36
C THR A 32 -2.85 -15.42 -6.36
N ASP A 33 -2.43 -16.68 -6.57
CA ASP A 33 -2.68 -17.75 -5.60
C ASP A 33 -1.96 -17.49 -4.27
N ASN A 34 -0.74 -16.97 -4.32
CA ASN A 34 0.00 -16.58 -3.13
C ASN A 34 -0.67 -15.42 -2.41
N VAL A 35 -1.14 -14.42 -3.16
CA VAL A 35 -1.86 -13.28 -2.56
C VAL A 35 -3.11 -13.78 -1.84
N HIS A 36 -3.89 -14.66 -2.47
CA HIS A 36 -5.07 -15.24 -1.83
C HIS A 36 -4.72 -15.98 -0.54
N ASN A 37 -3.65 -16.77 -0.54
CA ASN A 37 -3.18 -17.47 0.66
C ASN A 37 -2.75 -16.50 1.76
N ARG A 38 -2.09 -15.39 1.41
CA ARG A 38 -1.71 -14.34 2.37
C ARG A 38 -2.93 -13.68 3.01
N LEU A 39 -3.96 -13.42 2.22
CA LEU A 39 -5.21 -12.86 2.75
C LEU A 39 -5.83 -13.80 3.78
N LYS A 40 -5.89 -15.10 3.49
CA LYS A 40 -6.42 -16.10 4.41
C LYS A 40 -5.58 -16.20 5.69
N LYS A 41 -4.26 -16.28 5.54
CA LYS A 41 -3.33 -16.38 6.67
C LYS A 41 -3.47 -15.23 7.65
N ASN A 42 -3.72 -14.04 7.14
CA ASN A 42 -3.86 -12.83 7.95
C ASN A 42 -5.31 -12.56 8.36
N ASN A 43 -6.24 -13.48 8.08
CA ASN A 43 -7.67 -13.36 8.40
C ASN A 43 -8.29 -12.07 7.83
N ILE A 44 -7.92 -11.72 6.60
CA ILE A 44 -8.41 -10.50 5.96
C ILE A 44 -9.69 -10.82 5.20
N THR A 45 -10.79 -10.22 5.63
CA THR A 45 -12.11 -10.31 4.97
C THR A 45 -12.58 -8.96 4.47
N GLU A 46 -12.21 -7.89 5.17
CA GLU A 46 -12.52 -6.51 4.83
C GLU A 46 -11.22 -5.71 4.81
N LEU A 47 -11.03 -4.87 3.82
CA LEU A 47 -9.76 -4.23 3.57
C LEU A 47 -9.91 -2.79 3.09
N TYR A 48 -9.10 -1.91 3.65
CA TYR A 48 -8.76 -0.63 3.05
C TYR A 48 -7.35 -0.73 2.45
N ILE A 49 -7.14 -0.07 1.33
CA ILE A 49 -5.82 0.03 0.70
C ILE A 49 -5.38 1.49 0.81
N TYR A 50 -4.23 1.76 1.42
CA TYR A 50 -3.71 3.12 1.48
C TYR A 50 -2.74 3.36 0.34
N GLY A 51 -3.04 4.36 -0.46
CA GLY A 51 -2.21 4.77 -1.59
C GLY A 51 -2.95 4.67 -2.91
N GLY A 52 -3.20 5.82 -3.54
CA GLY A 52 -3.91 5.93 -4.82
C GLY A 52 -3.01 5.85 -6.04
N GLY A 53 -1.77 5.36 -5.88
CA GLY A 53 -0.82 5.18 -6.96
C GLY A 53 -0.97 3.83 -7.65
N TYR A 54 0.02 3.51 -8.49
CA TYR A 54 -0.04 2.31 -9.33
C TYR A 54 -0.11 1.01 -8.52
N LEU A 55 0.71 0.89 -7.48
CA LEU A 55 0.70 -0.32 -6.64
C LEU A 55 -0.64 -0.50 -5.92
N GLY A 56 -1.23 0.59 -5.43
CA GLY A 56 -2.53 0.53 -4.76
C GLY A 56 -3.64 0.06 -5.68
N VAL A 57 -3.67 0.56 -6.92
CA VAL A 57 -4.64 0.15 -7.93
C VAL A 57 -4.45 -1.31 -8.32
N GLN A 58 -3.21 -1.77 -8.48
CA GLN A 58 -2.93 -3.16 -8.82
C GLN A 58 -3.31 -4.09 -7.67
N LEU A 59 -2.99 -3.72 -6.44
CA LEU A 59 -3.42 -4.49 -5.28
C LEU A 59 -4.95 -4.61 -5.24
N TYR A 60 -5.66 -3.51 -5.45
CA TYR A 60 -7.12 -3.52 -5.53
C TYR A 60 -7.62 -4.55 -6.53
N ASN A 61 -7.09 -4.53 -7.74
CA ASN A 61 -7.53 -5.44 -8.81
C ASN A 61 -7.27 -6.91 -8.46
N VAL A 62 -6.17 -7.20 -7.78
CA VAL A 62 -5.79 -8.58 -7.42
C VAL A 62 -6.63 -9.11 -6.25
N VAL A 63 -6.93 -8.28 -5.25
CA VAL A 63 -7.59 -8.76 -4.03
C VAL A 63 -9.12 -8.66 -4.06
N LYS A 64 -9.69 -7.80 -4.90
CA LYS A 64 -11.14 -7.57 -4.92
C LYS A 64 -11.98 -8.82 -5.14
N PRO A 65 -11.53 -9.88 -5.88
CA PRO A 65 -12.32 -11.10 -6.01
C PRO A 65 -12.42 -11.91 -4.71
N TYR A 66 -11.56 -11.67 -3.74
CA TYR A 66 -11.43 -12.50 -2.54
C TYR A 66 -11.88 -11.83 -1.26
N VAL A 67 -11.84 -10.50 -1.19
CA VAL A 67 -12.15 -9.74 0.01
C VAL A 67 -13.02 -8.54 -0.33
N ASP A 68 -13.70 -8.03 0.68
CA ASP A 68 -14.48 -6.79 0.56
C ASP A 68 -13.51 -5.60 0.71
N VAL A 69 -13.08 -5.03 -0.41
CA VAL A 69 -12.26 -3.81 -0.40
C VAL A 69 -13.20 -2.62 -0.26
N LYS A 70 -13.16 -1.98 0.90
CA LYS A 70 -14.03 -0.84 1.21
C LYS A 70 -13.71 0.37 0.35
N ALA A 71 -12.43 0.70 0.24
CA ALA A 71 -11.96 1.81 -0.60
C ALA A 71 -10.45 1.82 -0.68
N ILE A 72 -9.92 2.55 -1.67
CA ILE A 72 -8.56 3.05 -1.63
C ILE A 72 -8.56 4.36 -0.87
N VAL A 73 -7.64 4.52 0.06
CA VAL A 73 -7.48 5.75 0.85
C VAL A 73 -6.31 6.53 0.28
N ASP A 74 -6.56 7.79 -0.05
CA ASP A 74 -5.52 8.72 -0.49
C ASP A 74 -5.76 10.06 0.20
N LYS A 75 -4.69 10.74 0.62
CA LYS A 75 -4.82 12.01 1.34
C LYS A 75 -5.68 13.02 0.61
N SER A 76 -5.53 13.08 -0.71
CA SER A 76 -6.27 14.02 -1.56
C SER A 76 -7.71 13.59 -1.83
N GLY A 77 -8.06 12.33 -1.56
CA GLY A 77 -9.35 11.76 -1.94
C GLY A 77 -9.43 11.36 -3.41
N ASN A 78 -8.33 11.38 -4.13
CA ASN A 78 -8.26 11.06 -5.57
C ASN A 78 -7.14 10.07 -5.85
N LEU A 79 -7.32 9.27 -6.92
CA LEU A 79 -6.24 8.42 -7.41
C LEU A 79 -5.20 9.28 -8.15
N SER A 80 -3.93 8.91 -8.02
CA SER A 80 -2.85 9.54 -8.78
C SER A 80 -2.71 8.95 -10.19
N VAL A 81 -3.44 7.88 -10.51
CA VAL A 81 -3.52 7.28 -11.83
C VAL A 81 -4.94 7.44 -12.39
N ASN A 82 -5.05 7.54 -13.72
CA ASN A 82 -6.34 7.76 -14.37
C ASN A 82 -7.10 6.43 -14.55
N VAL A 83 -7.73 5.95 -13.49
CA VAL A 83 -8.55 4.73 -13.48
C VAL A 83 -9.93 5.06 -12.91
N LYS A 84 -10.99 4.50 -13.51
CA LYS A 84 -12.37 4.72 -13.09
C LYS A 84 -12.95 3.48 -12.40
N GLY A 85 -14.00 3.70 -11.60
CA GLY A 85 -14.75 2.60 -11.00
C GLY A 85 -14.19 2.04 -9.71
N ILE A 86 -13.14 2.64 -9.16
CA ILE A 86 -12.56 2.25 -7.88
C ILE A 86 -13.01 3.24 -6.81
N PRO A 87 -13.61 2.78 -5.70
CA PRO A 87 -13.98 3.70 -4.61
C PRO A 87 -12.73 4.27 -3.95
N VAL A 88 -12.69 5.59 -3.85
CA VAL A 88 -11.56 6.33 -3.25
C VAL A 88 -12.12 7.27 -2.19
N ILE A 89 -11.48 7.29 -1.02
CA ILE A 89 -11.81 8.22 0.05
C ILE A 89 -10.57 8.94 0.55
N SER A 90 -10.76 10.10 1.15
CA SER A 90 -9.70 10.84 1.80
C SER A 90 -9.34 10.23 3.16
N LEU A 91 -8.18 10.59 3.70
CA LEU A 91 -7.81 10.20 5.07
C LEU A 91 -8.82 10.74 6.09
N ASP A 92 -9.29 11.96 5.92
CA ASP A 92 -10.29 12.55 6.82
C ASP A 92 -11.59 11.75 6.80
N LYS A 93 -12.03 11.31 5.62
CA LYS A 93 -13.21 10.45 5.50
C LYS A 93 -12.99 9.11 6.19
N LEU A 94 -11.81 8.50 6.03
CA LEU A 94 -11.47 7.24 6.70
C LEU A 94 -11.64 7.36 8.21
N ARG A 95 -11.19 8.46 8.82
CA ARG A 95 -11.33 8.70 10.26
C ARG A 95 -12.78 8.63 10.73
N THR A 96 -13.72 8.99 9.87
CA THR A 96 -15.14 9.00 10.22
C THR A 96 -15.84 7.66 10.02
N VAL A 97 -15.36 6.83 9.09
CA VAL A 97 -16.04 5.57 8.71
C VAL A 97 -15.32 4.32 9.18
N TYR A 98 -14.05 4.44 9.61
CA TYR A 98 -13.26 3.29 10.03
C TYR A 98 -13.88 2.59 11.24
N LYS A 99 -13.96 1.26 11.18
CA LYS A 99 -14.47 0.43 12.29
C LYS A 99 -13.39 -0.46 12.88
N ASN A 100 -12.94 -1.45 12.15
CA ASN A 100 -11.87 -2.37 12.61
C ASN A 100 -11.27 -3.17 11.46
N GLU A 101 -11.39 -2.67 10.26
CA GLU A 101 -10.90 -3.35 9.07
C GLU A 101 -9.37 -3.35 9.03
N LYS A 102 -8.79 -4.28 8.30
CA LYS A 102 -7.36 -4.25 7.98
C LYS A 102 -7.09 -3.17 6.95
N ILE A 103 -5.88 -2.62 7.00
CA ILE A 103 -5.42 -1.65 6.01
C ILE A 103 -4.02 -2.02 5.55
N ILE A 104 -3.81 -2.06 4.23
CA ILE A 104 -2.49 -2.31 3.63
C ILE A 104 -1.94 -1.02 3.06
N ILE A 105 -0.76 -0.63 3.51
CA ILE A 105 -0.06 0.58 3.04
C ILE A 105 0.77 0.20 1.83
N THR A 106 0.54 0.85 0.69
CA THR A 106 1.25 0.56 -0.57
C THR A 106 2.39 1.50 -0.92
N PRO A 107 2.41 2.81 -0.54
CA PRO A 107 3.54 3.66 -0.84
C PRO A 107 4.81 3.19 -0.15
N ILE A 108 5.85 2.92 -0.94
CA ILE A 108 7.10 2.34 -0.44
C ILE A 108 7.89 3.37 0.37
N LYS A 109 8.01 4.59 -0.14
CA LYS A 109 8.86 5.63 0.43
C LYS A 109 8.33 6.21 1.73
N TYR A 110 7.00 6.30 1.88
CA TYR A 110 6.36 7.04 2.96
C TYR A 110 5.71 6.16 4.02
N TYR A 111 6.06 4.88 4.05
CA TYR A 111 5.42 3.90 4.93
C TYR A 111 5.40 4.33 6.41
N LYS A 112 6.56 4.73 6.94
CA LYS A 112 6.67 5.09 8.36
C LYS A 112 5.83 6.30 8.72
N MET A 113 5.82 7.30 7.85
CA MET A 113 5.04 8.53 8.05
C MET A 113 3.53 8.21 8.03
N ILE A 114 3.10 7.40 7.07
CA ILE A 114 1.70 6.98 6.94
C ILE A 114 1.27 6.18 8.16
N LYS A 115 2.08 5.21 8.58
CA LYS A 115 1.78 4.40 9.75
C LYS A 115 1.61 5.28 11.00
N LYS A 116 2.46 6.26 11.18
CA LYS A 116 2.39 7.19 12.31
C LYS A 116 1.06 7.94 12.35
N GLU A 117 0.54 8.34 11.21
CA GLU A 117 -0.77 8.99 11.12
C GLU A 117 -1.90 8.01 11.42
N LEU A 118 -1.82 6.79 10.89
CA LEU A 118 -2.89 5.80 11.05
C LEU A 118 -3.01 5.27 12.47
N VAL A 119 -1.91 5.10 13.21
CA VAL A 119 -1.96 4.59 14.59
C VAL A 119 -2.70 5.53 15.55
N GLU A 120 -2.99 6.76 15.17
CA GLU A 120 -3.80 7.67 15.96
C GLU A 120 -5.23 7.15 16.16
N PHE A 121 -5.74 6.35 15.22
CA PHE A 121 -7.12 5.85 15.29
C PHE A 121 -7.28 4.40 14.84
N ILE A 122 -6.23 3.74 14.38
CA ILE A 122 -6.24 2.34 13.94
C ILE A 122 -5.28 1.54 14.82
N ASN A 123 -5.77 0.38 15.30
CA ASN A 123 -4.91 -0.55 16.03
C ASN A 123 -3.76 -0.99 15.13
N GLU A 124 -2.54 -0.97 15.65
CA GLU A 124 -1.33 -1.34 14.91
C GLU A 124 -1.43 -2.74 14.28
N ASP A 125 -2.09 -3.68 14.94
CA ASP A 125 -2.28 -5.04 14.42
C ASP A 125 -3.09 -5.08 13.13
N ASN A 126 -3.85 -4.03 12.83
CA ASN A 126 -4.65 -3.92 11.61
C ASN A 126 -3.90 -3.20 10.47
N ILE A 127 -2.72 -2.67 10.74
CA ILE A 127 -1.92 -1.93 9.76
C ILE A 127 -0.85 -2.85 9.19
N LEU A 128 -0.93 -3.12 7.89
CA LEU A 128 0.00 -3.99 7.18
C LEU A 128 0.78 -3.19 6.15
N TYR A 129 2.01 -3.58 5.94
CA TYR A 129 2.84 -3.01 4.88
C TYR A 129 2.87 -3.97 3.69
N LEU A 130 2.69 -3.45 2.48
CA LEU A 130 2.59 -4.27 1.26
C LEU A 130 3.78 -5.23 1.10
N GLY A 131 5.01 -4.74 1.31
CA GLY A 131 6.20 -5.56 1.18
C GLY A 131 6.20 -6.76 2.11
N GLU A 132 5.89 -6.54 3.38
CA GLU A 132 5.81 -7.62 4.37
C GLU A 132 4.68 -8.60 4.05
N PHE A 133 3.54 -8.08 3.64
CA PHE A 133 2.39 -8.88 3.26
C PHE A 133 2.70 -9.79 2.06
N LEU A 134 3.28 -9.24 1.00
CA LEU A 134 3.57 -10.00 -0.22
C LEU A 134 4.74 -10.98 -0.04
N GLU A 135 5.71 -10.67 0.80
CA GLU A 135 6.85 -11.54 1.05
C GLU A 135 6.59 -12.59 2.13
N GLY A 136 5.42 -12.52 2.79
CA GLY A 136 5.02 -13.52 3.77
C GLY A 136 5.74 -13.41 5.09
N VAL A 137 6.23 -12.23 5.45
CA VAL A 137 6.89 -11.97 6.74
C VAL A 137 5.85 -11.84 7.86
N ILE A 138 4.62 -11.58 7.46
CA ILE A 138 3.48 -11.48 8.39
C ILE A 138 2.39 -12.45 8.03
#